data_e70ef88a2509db0cce3b70b118858e2d
#
_entry.id   e70ef88a2509db0cce3b70b118858e2d
#
_cell.length_a   1.000
_cell.length_b   1.000
_cell.length_c   1.000
_cell.angle_alpha   90.00
_cell.angle_beta   90.00
_cell.angle_gamma   90.00
#
_symmetry.space_group_name_H-M   'P 1'
#
loop_
_entity.id
_entity.type
_entity.pdbx_description
1 polymer ?
#
loop_
_entity_poly.entity_id
_entity_poly.type
_entity_poly.pdbx_seq_one_letter_code
_entity_poly.pdbx_strand_id
1 'polypeptide(L)'
;MRVLITRPEREATTLASALAERGHVPVIAPLFRLEILRPPGDFAAALAACQAVLLTSANGARALAEALDQRGRPILAVGDTTASTAEGLG
;
A
#
# COMPACT_ATOMS: atom_id res chain seq x y z
N MET A 1 -7.85 -16.49 21.38
CA MET A 1 -8.77 -15.33 21.34
C MET A 1 -9.31 -15.19 19.93
N ARG A 2 -10.57 -14.83 19.80
CA ARG A 2 -11.15 -14.52 18.48
C ARG A 2 -10.94 -13.04 18.20
N VAL A 3 -10.39 -12.73 17.03
CA VAL A 3 -10.03 -11.36 16.67
C VAL A 3 -10.72 -10.98 15.36
N LEU A 4 -11.50 -9.91 15.38
CA LEU A 4 -12.15 -9.36 14.21
C LEU A 4 -11.18 -8.42 13.48
N ILE A 5 -10.98 -8.67 12.19
CA ILE A 5 -10.08 -7.88 11.35
C ILE A 5 -10.92 -7.11 10.33
N THR A 6 -10.88 -5.78 10.41
CA THR A 6 -11.70 -4.90 9.57
C THR A 6 -10.93 -4.22 8.45
N ARG A 7 -9.65 -4.51 8.31
CA ARG A 7 -8.81 -3.96 7.25
C ARG A 7 -9.20 -4.49 5.87
N PRO A 8 -8.82 -3.83 4.77
CA PRO A 8 -9.02 -4.35 3.43
C PRO A 8 -8.47 -5.77 3.30
N GLU A 9 -9.08 -6.57 2.43
CA GLU A 9 -8.84 -8.01 2.38
C GLU A 9 -7.36 -8.40 2.29
N ARG A 10 -6.57 -7.69 1.51
CA ARG A 10 -5.14 -8.02 1.34
C ARG A 10 -4.37 -7.93 2.65
N GLU A 11 -4.53 -6.82 3.37
CA GLU A 11 -3.88 -6.61 4.67
C GLU A 11 -4.47 -7.51 5.74
N ALA A 12 -5.79 -7.75 5.66
CA ALA A 12 -6.47 -8.63 6.60
C ALA A 12 -5.97 -10.07 6.50
N THR A 13 -5.72 -10.57 5.29
CA THR A 13 -5.21 -11.92 5.08
C THR A 13 -3.83 -12.10 5.70
N THR A 14 -2.94 -11.14 5.51
CA THR A 14 -1.60 -11.18 6.11
C THR A 14 -1.66 -11.18 7.64
N LEU A 15 -2.49 -10.30 8.20
CA LEU A 15 -2.65 -10.22 9.65
C LEU A 15 -3.30 -11.48 10.22
N ALA A 16 -4.29 -12.03 9.51
CA ALA A 16 -4.97 -13.26 9.91
C ALA A 16 -3.99 -14.43 10.03
N SER A 17 -3.09 -14.58 9.06
CA SER A 17 -2.06 -15.62 9.10
C SER A 17 -1.16 -15.47 10.31
N ALA A 18 -0.71 -14.27 10.62
CA ALA A 18 0.15 -14.01 11.77
C ALA A 18 -0.58 -14.31 13.09
N LEU A 19 -1.85 -13.97 13.19
CA LEU A 19 -2.66 -14.24 14.39
C LEU A 19 -2.90 -15.74 14.57
N ALA A 20 -3.19 -16.45 13.48
CA ALA A 20 -3.40 -17.91 13.52
C ALA A 20 -2.13 -18.65 14.00
N GLU A 21 -0.97 -18.22 13.56
CA GLU A 21 0.32 -18.78 14.01
C GLU A 21 0.53 -18.63 15.51
N ARG A 22 -0.10 -17.64 16.12
CA ARG A 22 0.00 -17.38 17.56
C ARG A 22 -1.16 -17.97 18.36
N GLY A 23 -1.97 -18.83 17.74
CA GLY A 23 -3.05 -19.54 18.41
C GLY A 23 -4.35 -18.77 18.51
N HIS A 24 -4.50 -17.65 17.81
CA HIS A 24 -5.74 -16.89 17.79
C HIS A 24 -6.60 -17.31 16.62
N VAL A 25 -7.90 -17.03 16.70
CA VAL A 25 -8.85 -17.29 15.63
C VAL A 25 -9.21 -15.98 14.95
N PRO A 26 -8.67 -15.71 13.74
CA PRO A 26 -8.99 -14.49 13.03
C PRO A 26 -10.35 -14.58 12.33
N VAL A 27 -11.10 -13.49 12.37
CA VAL A 27 -12.35 -13.34 11.61
C VAL A 27 -12.17 -12.15 10.68
N ILE A 28 -12.12 -12.41 9.38
CA ILE A 28 -11.89 -11.38 8.37
C ILE A 28 -13.23 -10.77 7.97
N ALA A 29 -13.40 -9.48 8.25
CA ALA A 29 -14.62 -8.74 7.94
C ALA A 29 -14.27 -7.33 7.46
N PRO A 30 -13.76 -7.19 6.23
CA PRO A 30 -13.38 -5.86 5.72
C PRO A 30 -14.56 -4.90 5.69
N LEU A 31 -14.35 -3.69 6.16
CA LEU A 31 -15.38 -2.65 6.16
C LEU A 31 -15.29 -1.75 4.92
N PHE A 32 -14.22 -1.87 4.15
CA PHE A 32 -14.06 -1.15 2.89
C PHE A 32 -13.13 -1.94 1.96
N ARG A 33 -13.22 -1.64 0.68
CA ARG A 33 -12.39 -2.25 -0.35
C ARG A 33 -11.52 -1.17 -0.97
N LEU A 34 -10.24 -1.47 -1.18
CA LEU A 34 -9.32 -0.58 -1.88
C LEU A 34 -9.42 -0.80 -3.38
N GLU A 35 -9.50 0.30 -4.10
CA GLU A 35 -9.57 0.30 -5.54
C GLU A 35 -8.55 1.31 -6.08
N ILE A 36 -7.62 0.85 -6.91
CA ILE A 36 -6.62 1.72 -7.51
C ILE A 36 -7.25 2.41 -8.71
N LEU A 37 -7.37 3.74 -8.61
CA LEU A 37 -7.98 4.55 -9.64
C LEU A 37 -6.93 4.98 -10.67
N ARG A 38 -7.39 5.21 -11.90
CA ARG A 38 -6.54 5.82 -12.91
C ARG A 38 -6.29 7.28 -12.50
N PRO A 39 -5.03 7.74 -12.51
CA PRO A 39 -4.74 9.13 -12.14
C PRO A 39 -5.31 10.12 -13.18
N PRO A 40 -5.47 11.39 -12.78
CA PRO A 40 -5.92 12.45 -13.71
C PRO A 40 -5.00 12.56 -14.92
N GLY A 41 -5.51 13.09 -16.03
CA GLY A 41 -4.77 13.20 -17.29
C GLY A 41 -3.50 14.05 -17.21
N ASP A 42 -3.42 14.97 -16.25
CA ASP A 42 -2.24 15.83 -16.03
C ASP A 42 -1.26 15.26 -15.01
N PHE A 43 -1.49 14.06 -14.51
CA PHE A 43 -0.65 13.45 -13.46
C PHE A 43 0.80 13.32 -13.90
N ALA A 44 1.05 12.86 -15.11
CA ALA A 44 2.41 12.68 -15.62
C ALA A 44 3.17 14.02 -15.66
N ALA A 45 2.52 15.09 -16.09
CA ALA A 45 3.11 16.42 -16.13
C ALA A 45 3.40 16.94 -14.71
N ALA A 46 2.47 16.75 -13.78
CA ALA A 46 2.64 17.14 -12.39
C ALA A 46 3.83 16.41 -11.75
N LEU A 47 3.92 15.11 -12.02
CA LEU A 47 5.01 14.29 -11.50
C LEU A 47 6.36 14.71 -12.07
N ALA A 48 6.42 15.01 -13.37
CA ALA A 48 7.65 15.45 -14.02
C ALA A 48 8.18 16.77 -13.44
N ALA A 49 7.31 17.61 -12.89
CA ALA A 49 7.69 18.86 -12.26
C ALA A 49 8.17 18.70 -10.80
N CYS A 50 8.03 17.50 -10.23
CA CYS A 50 8.39 17.26 -8.83
C CYS A 50 9.77 16.62 -8.70
N GLN A 51 10.50 17.00 -7.63
CA GLN A 51 11.81 16.46 -7.34
C GLN A 51 11.75 15.18 -6.51
N ALA A 52 10.63 14.93 -5.81
CA ALA A 52 10.48 13.78 -4.94
C ALA A 52 9.00 13.38 -4.83
N VAL A 53 8.77 12.14 -4.40
CA VAL A 53 7.42 11.62 -4.14
C VAL A 53 7.32 11.22 -2.67
N LEU A 54 6.25 11.67 -2.00
CA LEU A 54 5.99 11.30 -0.62
C LEU A 54 4.89 10.23 -0.58
N LEU A 55 5.21 9.08 0.01
CA LEU A 55 4.28 7.98 0.17
C LEU A 55 3.98 7.75 1.64
N THR A 56 2.71 7.65 1.99
CA THR A 56 2.26 7.45 3.37
C THR A 56 1.66 6.07 3.60
N SER A 57 1.56 5.24 2.57
CA SER A 57 1.03 3.88 2.69
C SER A 57 1.60 2.96 1.61
N ALA A 58 1.61 1.66 1.90
CA ALA A 58 2.02 0.65 0.92
C ALA A 58 1.09 0.64 -0.30
N ASN A 59 -0.20 0.91 -0.09
CA ASN A 59 -1.17 0.98 -1.18
C ASN A 59 -0.88 2.15 -2.11
N GLY A 60 -0.41 3.27 -1.57
CA GLY A 60 0.04 4.41 -2.37
C GLY A 60 1.23 4.04 -3.25
N ALA A 61 2.19 3.27 -2.72
CA ALA A 61 3.33 2.78 -3.48
C ALA A 61 2.90 1.89 -4.64
N ARG A 62 1.97 0.97 -4.40
CA ARG A 62 1.44 0.09 -5.45
C ARG A 62 0.69 0.87 -6.53
N ALA A 63 -0.11 1.86 -6.12
CA ALA A 63 -0.85 2.70 -7.05
C ALA A 63 0.10 3.51 -7.94
N LEU A 64 1.17 4.04 -7.36
CA LEU A 64 2.17 4.81 -8.11
C LEU A 64 2.89 3.92 -9.14
N ALA A 65 3.29 2.72 -8.73
CA ALA A 65 3.97 1.77 -9.61
C ALA A 65 3.10 1.36 -10.80
N GLU A 66 1.79 1.25 -10.57
CA GLU A 66 0.83 0.90 -11.62
C GLU A 66 0.59 2.06 -12.60
N ALA A 67 0.66 3.29 -12.09
CA ALA A 67 0.38 4.48 -12.89
C ALA A 67 1.54 4.86 -13.81
N LEU A 68 2.76 4.91 -13.28
CA LEU A 68 3.91 5.40 -14.02
C LEU A 68 5.21 4.77 -13.50
N ASP A 69 6.23 4.75 -14.37
CA ASP A 69 7.59 4.41 -13.98
C ASP A 69 8.20 5.60 -13.24
N GLN A 70 8.57 5.39 -11.97
CA GLN A 70 9.09 6.44 -11.09
C GLN A 70 10.58 6.30 -10.80
N ARG A 71 11.26 5.42 -11.49
CA ARG A 71 12.67 5.21 -11.27
C ARG A 71 13.46 6.49 -11.50
N GLY A 72 14.42 6.72 -10.64
CA GLY A 72 15.26 7.92 -10.71
C GLY A 72 14.78 9.10 -9.88
N ARG A 73 13.60 9.03 -9.24
CA ARG A 73 13.14 10.05 -8.31
C ARG A 73 13.25 9.57 -6.88
N PRO A 74 13.69 10.45 -5.95
CA PRO A 74 13.67 10.11 -4.55
C PRO A 74 12.24 9.86 -4.06
N ILE A 75 12.06 8.81 -3.28
CA ILE A 75 10.79 8.48 -2.65
C ILE A 75 10.96 8.60 -1.14
N LEU A 76 10.11 9.43 -0.54
CA LEU A 76 10.06 9.60 0.90
C LEU A 76 8.87 8.78 1.41
N ALA A 77 9.15 7.75 2.19
CA ALA A 77 8.11 6.85 2.69
C ALA A 77 7.95 7.00 4.19
N VAL A 78 6.71 7.08 4.63
CA VAL A 78 6.38 7.08 6.05
C VAL A 78 6.14 5.63 6.48
N GLY A 79 6.99 5.15 7.40
CA GLY A 79 6.89 3.79 7.94
C GLY A 79 7.68 2.76 7.15
N ASP A 80 8.13 1.72 7.85
CA ASP A 80 8.98 0.68 7.27
C ASP A 80 8.25 -0.18 6.24
N THR A 81 6.97 -0.47 6.46
CA THR A 81 6.16 -1.26 5.53
C THR A 81 6.01 -0.54 4.19
N THR A 82 5.76 0.77 4.22
CA THR A 82 5.66 1.58 3.00
C THR A 82 6.99 1.61 2.27
N ALA A 83 8.09 1.82 2.99
CA ALA A 83 9.43 1.83 2.41
C ALA A 83 9.78 0.50 1.77
N SER A 84 9.54 -0.61 2.46
CA SER A 84 9.80 -1.96 1.95
C SER A 84 8.99 -2.26 0.69
N THR A 85 7.72 -1.86 0.67
CA THR A 85 6.85 -2.04 -0.49
C THR A 85 7.37 -1.25 -1.69
N ALA A 86 7.76 0.00 -1.47
CA ALA A 86 8.30 0.84 -2.53
C ALA A 86 9.61 0.27 -3.11
N GLU A 87 10.51 -0.21 -2.26
CA GLU A 87 11.76 -0.85 -2.67
C GLU A 87 11.51 -2.09 -3.52
N GLY A 88 10.54 -2.93 -3.12
CA GLY A 88 10.18 -4.14 -3.85
C GLY A 88 9.58 -3.89 -5.23
N LEU A 89 9.04 -2.70 -5.46
CA LEU A 89 8.45 -2.33 -6.74
C LEU A 89 9.46 -1.63 -7.68
N GLY A 90 10.65 -1.39 -7.18
CA GLY A 90 11.68 -0.70 -7.93
C GLY A 90 11.64 0.79 -7.73
#